data_d2dbc6b9062dfb00df4ca08e8d2d4681
#
_entry.id   d2dbc6b9062dfb00df4ca08e8d2d4681
#
_cell.length_a   1.000
_cell.length_b   1.000
_cell.length_c   1.000
_cell.angle_alpha   90.00
_cell.angle_beta   90.00
_cell.angle_gamma   90.00
#
_symmetry.space_group_name_H-M   'P 1'
#
loop_
_entity.id
_entity.type
_entity.pdbx_description
1 polymer ?
#
loop_
_entity_poly.entity_id
_entity_poly.type
_entity_poly.pdbx_seq_one_letter_code
_entity_poly.pdbx_strand_id
1 'polypeptide(L)'
;MLTTSKCNHNAYLMGYFRSGPGQTHKVEELHYAYSRDGLRWYELHDNKPVWTSSVGEGILRDPFIGRGPDGKWHLVYTIRPRGPYIGYATSEDLIQWTDERTLPVMMDIPDTVNSWAPEFSYDSIHDEFLIYWASSTGHDLSNSKHYCTRTKDWQTFTPTSMFYDPGFQTIDASLAEHEGKYYMAIKDESYVYEPLKYPHPPMNFLAVSNQLEGPYEVIPGIQTPDYTEGPEFLWVDGVKKWRLYYDYWAYGKFGVMESSDMKTWSSELAESQIRFPYRARHATMVPISEKELQRLIEKYALSVHYPTPTYSPVRIAAEESKGFLHEAFTMKSVRMEFLATTITGTQVLFDEGDHDNGLSMRIQDGLLEAIVCAKGMKLKIAGEHALLSLDEWSQAAVTYGEGTLCLYLNGTCVAEGHANINLVSNHDAAGGYGGRFGKDAFGDGDGKAALQGCIRNVRIYSVPLQAEDLKQMV
;
A
#
# COMPACT_ATOMS: atom_id res chain seq x y z
N MET A 1 4.37 18.29 -13.39
CA MET A 1 4.19 16.93 -13.92
C MET A 1 5.19 16.04 -13.23
N LEU A 2 4.77 15.12 -12.40
CA LEU A 2 5.57 13.95 -12.11
C LEU A 2 5.70 13.23 -13.46
N THR A 3 6.86 13.31 -14.10
CA THR A 3 7.09 12.65 -15.39
C THR A 3 6.98 11.16 -15.15
N THR A 4 5.79 10.61 -15.36
CA THR A 4 5.68 9.19 -15.62
C THR A 4 6.47 8.95 -16.89
N SER A 5 7.74 8.51 -16.75
CA SER A 5 8.42 7.89 -17.86
C SER A 5 7.43 6.88 -18.43
N LYS A 6 7.40 6.68 -19.74
CA LYS A 6 6.52 5.71 -20.44
C LYS A 6 6.86 4.25 -20.07
N CYS A 7 7.09 3.97 -18.80
CA CYS A 7 7.20 2.64 -18.25
C CYS A 7 5.78 2.20 -17.89
N ASN A 8 5.33 1.08 -18.41
CA ASN A 8 4.11 0.45 -17.93
C ASN A 8 4.30 0.13 -16.43
N HIS A 9 3.76 0.97 -15.57
CA HIS A 9 3.79 0.74 -14.14
C HIS A 9 2.66 -0.24 -13.78
N ASN A 10 3.05 -1.40 -13.25
CA ASN A 10 2.13 -2.38 -12.67
C ASN A 10 2.39 -2.54 -11.17
N ALA A 11 3.03 -1.55 -10.57
CA ALA A 11 3.33 -1.51 -9.15
C ALA A 11 3.07 -0.11 -8.61
N TYR A 12 2.34 -0.04 -7.51
CA TYR A 12 1.94 1.20 -6.86
C TYR A 12 2.23 1.13 -5.36
N LEU A 13 2.67 2.25 -4.81
CA LEU A 13 2.87 2.43 -3.37
C LEU A 13 1.80 3.39 -2.83
N MET A 14 1.24 3.04 -1.70
CA MET A 14 0.41 3.91 -0.87
C MET A 14 1.21 4.29 0.38
N GLY A 15 1.48 5.58 0.55
CA GLY A 15 2.00 6.16 1.79
C GLY A 15 0.83 6.76 2.58
N TYR A 16 0.65 6.37 3.84
CA TYR A 16 -0.50 6.81 4.63
C TYR A 16 -0.16 6.95 6.12
N PHE A 17 -0.99 7.65 6.86
CA PHE A 17 -0.98 7.61 8.31
C PHE A 17 -2.18 6.82 8.85
N ARG A 18 -2.20 6.53 10.13
CA ARG A 18 -3.32 5.83 10.77
C ARG A 18 -3.92 6.67 11.88
N SER A 19 -5.24 6.55 12.07
CA SER A 19 -5.89 7.08 13.26
C SER A 19 -5.99 6.02 14.35
N GLY A 20 -5.57 6.39 15.57
CA GLY A 20 -5.63 5.49 16.73
C GLY A 20 -6.98 5.52 17.45
N PRO A 21 -7.23 4.58 18.36
CA PRO A 21 -8.35 4.67 19.29
C PRO A 21 -8.20 5.94 20.13
N GLY A 22 -9.19 6.84 20.08
CA GLY A 22 -9.19 8.08 20.83
C GLY A 22 -8.35 9.20 20.22
N GLN A 23 -7.98 9.14 18.93
CA GLN A 23 -7.22 10.16 18.21
C GLN A 23 -5.94 10.61 18.92
N THR A 24 -5.19 9.69 19.48
CA THR A 24 -3.89 10.00 20.10
C THR A 24 -2.84 10.10 18.99
N HIS A 25 -2.08 11.20 18.99
CA HIS A 25 -1.01 11.48 18.01
C HIS A 25 0.10 10.40 17.91
N LYS A 26 0.16 9.46 18.84
CA LYS A 26 1.18 8.41 18.91
C LYS A 26 1.12 7.33 17.81
N VAL A 27 0.12 7.38 16.93
CA VAL A 27 -0.05 6.44 15.79
C VAL A 27 -0.01 7.17 14.45
N GLU A 28 0.21 8.48 14.46
CA GLU A 28 0.30 9.32 13.25
C GLU A 28 1.74 9.29 12.76
N GLU A 29 2.08 8.22 12.05
CA GLU A 29 3.40 7.88 11.53
C GLU A 29 3.25 7.41 10.08
N LEU A 30 4.36 7.29 9.33
CA LEU A 30 4.32 6.82 7.95
C LEU A 30 4.15 5.30 7.90
N HIS A 31 3.13 4.85 7.18
CA HIS A 31 2.85 3.46 6.87
C HIS A 31 2.88 3.25 5.36
N TYR A 32 3.11 2.01 4.93
CA TYR A 32 3.10 1.63 3.53
C TYR A 32 2.14 0.48 3.24
N ALA A 33 1.52 0.56 2.06
CA ALA A 33 0.90 -0.58 1.39
C ALA A 33 1.28 -0.56 -0.09
N TYR A 34 1.23 -1.71 -0.73
CA TYR A 34 1.44 -1.81 -2.17
C TYR A 34 0.21 -2.36 -2.87
N SER A 35 0.11 -2.07 -4.16
CA SER A 35 -0.92 -2.61 -5.04
C SER A 35 -0.38 -2.90 -6.43
N ARG A 36 -0.96 -3.90 -7.11
CA ARG A 36 -0.69 -4.22 -8.50
C ARG A 36 -1.76 -3.68 -9.45
N ASP A 37 -2.94 -3.45 -8.91
CA ASP A 37 -4.10 -3.02 -9.68
C ASP A 37 -4.64 -1.63 -9.26
N GLY A 38 -4.10 -1.05 -8.15
CA GLY A 38 -4.57 0.19 -7.55
C GLY A 38 -5.92 0.08 -6.85
N LEU A 39 -6.48 -1.13 -6.69
CA LEU A 39 -7.75 -1.36 -5.98
C LEU A 39 -7.55 -2.18 -4.70
N ARG A 40 -6.65 -3.16 -4.77
CA ARG A 40 -6.30 -4.00 -3.62
C ARG A 40 -4.94 -3.59 -3.10
N TRP A 41 -4.93 -2.95 -1.92
CA TRP A 41 -3.74 -2.46 -1.24
C TRP A 41 -3.37 -3.35 -0.07
N TYR A 42 -2.19 -3.94 -0.13
CA TYR A 42 -1.67 -4.87 0.88
C TYR A 42 -0.67 -4.16 1.77
N GLU A 43 -0.98 -4.09 3.06
CA GLU A 43 -0.14 -3.43 4.05
C GLU A 43 1.22 -4.10 4.17
N LEU A 44 2.27 -3.29 4.12
CA LEU A 44 3.62 -3.69 4.44
C LEU A 44 3.88 -3.56 5.95
N HIS A 45 4.89 -4.27 6.46
CA HIS A 45 5.30 -4.24 7.87
C HIS A 45 4.18 -4.58 8.86
N ASP A 46 3.25 -5.46 8.48
CA ASP A 46 2.08 -5.83 9.30
C ASP A 46 1.25 -4.61 9.74
N ASN A 47 1.12 -3.63 8.86
CA ASN A 47 0.47 -2.35 9.15
C ASN A 47 1.10 -1.58 10.34
N LYS A 48 2.40 -1.79 10.60
CA LYS A 48 3.22 -1.01 11.54
C LYS A 48 3.91 0.13 10.80
N PRO A 49 4.33 1.19 11.51
CA PRO A 49 5.07 2.28 10.89
C PRO A 49 6.34 1.80 10.20
N VAL A 50 6.62 2.36 9.02
CA VAL A 50 7.88 2.18 8.29
C VAL A 50 8.87 3.29 8.61
N TRP A 51 8.37 4.45 9.04
CA TRP A 51 9.17 5.60 9.45
C TRP A 51 8.38 6.52 10.39
N THR A 52 9.10 7.16 11.31
CA THR A 52 8.56 8.06 12.35
C THR A 52 9.25 9.41 12.27
N SER A 53 8.48 10.49 12.28
CA SER A 53 9.02 11.85 12.28
C SER A 53 9.68 12.19 13.61
N SER A 54 10.81 12.91 13.53
CA SER A 54 11.54 13.45 14.69
C SER A 54 11.37 14.97 14.85
N VAL A 55 10.71 15.64 13.91
CA VAL A 55 10.50 17.09 13.92
C VAL A 55 9.09 17.47 14.36
N GLY A 56 8.90 18.75 14.70
CA GLY A 56 7.62 19.27 15.14
C GLY A 56 7.18 18.64 16.47
N GLU A 57 6.04 17.99 16.48
CA GLU A 57 5.50 17.27 17.65
C GLU A 57 5.69 15.74 17.51
N GLY A 58 6.50 15.28 16.55
CA GLY A 58 6.65 13.88 16.23
C GLY A 58 5.38 13.29 15.57
N ILE A 59 4.61 14.13 14.89
CA ILE A 59 3.38 13.80 14.17
C ILE A 59 3.72 13.75 12.69
N LEU A 60 3.20 12.75 12.00
CA LEU A 60 3.17 12.66 10.57
C LEU A 60 1.74 12.34 10.13
N ARG A 61 1.04 13.36 9.60
CA ARG A 61 -0.28 13.22 9.00
C ARG A 61 -0.22 13.66 7.55
N ASP A 62 -1.21 13.22 6.78
CA ASP A 62 -1.44 13.66 5.41
C ASP A 62 -0.13 13.58 4.57
N PRO A 63 0.54 12.41 4.53
CA PRO A 63 1.80 12.28 3.81
C PRO A 63 1.57 12.38 2.31
N PHE A 64 2.33 13.24 1.64
CA PHE A 64 2.43 13.26 0.19
C PHE A 64 3.84 12.88 -0.25
N ILE A 65 3.95 11.84 -1.07
CA ILE A 65 5.19 11.30 -1.60
C ILE A 65 5.21 11.51 -3.11
N GLY A 66 6.28 12.12 -3.63
CA GLY A 66 6.44 12.29 -5.07
C GLY A 66 7.90 12.18 -5.49
N ARG A 67 8.16 11.81 -6.73
CA ARG A 67 9.52 11.71 -7.27
C ARG A 67 9.92 13.00 -7.97
N GLY A 68 11.08 13.55 -7.58
CA GLY A 68 11.64 14.74 -8.21
C GLY A 68 12.41 14.42 -9.51
N PRO A 69 12.74 15.46 -10.30
CA PRO A 69 13.59 15.34 -11.48
C PRO A 69 15.02 14.94 -11.12
N ASP A 70 15.45 15.14 -9.88
CA ASP A 70 16.72 14.67 -9.30
C ASP A 70 16.76 13.16 -9.05
N GLY A 71 15.63 12.46 -9.31
CA GLY A 71 15.46 11.03 -9.12
C GLY A 71 15.17 10.61 -7.69
N LYS A 72 15.16 11.55 -6.72
CA LYS A 72 14.82 11.27 -5.33
C LYS A 72 13.32 11.29 -5.10
N TRP A 73 12.93 10.60 -4.05
CA TRP A 73 11.59 10.70 -3.48
C TRP A 73 11.59 11.83 -2.45
N HIS A 74 10.59 12.69 -2.54
CA HIS A 74 10.32 13.76 -1.60
C HIS A 74 9.05 13.45 -0.85
N LEU A 75 9.05 13.70 0.46
CA LEU A 75 7.92 13.55 1.36
C LEU A 75 7.63 14.91 2.00
N VAL A 76 6.40 15.39 1.89
CA VAL A 76 5.87 16.50 2.67
C VAL A 76 4.70 16.01 3.52
N TYR A 77 4.51 16.59 4.69
CA TYR A 77 3.49 16.11 5.63
C TYR A 77 3.12 17.17 6.68
N THR A 78 1.96 17.00 7.29
CA THR A 78 1.51 17.79 8.43
C THR A 78 2.25 17.34 9.70
N ILE A 79 2.91 18.26 10.41
CA ILE A 79 3.75 17.97 11.59
C ILE A 79 3.10 18.33 12.93
N ARG A 80 2.00 19.06 12.91
CA ARG A 80 1.28 19.52 14.10
C ARG A 80 -0.10 20.06 13.78
N PRO A 81 -1.03 20.09 14.75
CA PRO A 81 -2.37 20.64 14.54
C PRO A 81 -2.39 22.15 14.24
N ARG A 82 -1.42 22.90 14.75
CA ARG A 82 -1.35 24.37 14.58
C ARG A 82 0.09 24.83 14.36
N GLY A 83 0.26 25.83 13.50
CA GLY A 83 1.56 26.49 13.26
C GLY A 83 1.87 26.68 11.77
N PRO A 84 2.90 27.49 11.47
CA PRO A 84 3.26 27.92 10.13
C PRO A 84 4.23 26.98 9.41
N TYR A 85 4.36 25.73 9.82
CA TYR A 85 5.36 24.79 9.32
C TYR A 85 4.73 23.50 8.79
N ILE A 86 5.36 22.93 7.76
CA ILE A 86 5.16 21.56 7.32
C ILE A 86 6.42 20.74 7.53
N GLY A 87 6.32 19.41 7.48
CA GLY A 87 7.45 18.50 7.50
C GLY A 87 7.95 18.20 6.09
N TYR A 88 9.24 17.87 5.98
CA TYR A 88 9.89 17.48 4.75
C TYR A 88 10.98 16.44 5.00
N ALA A 89 11.10 15.46 4.12
CA ALA A 89 12.21 14.51 4.09
C ALA A 89 12.46 14.03 2.66
N THR A 90 13.63 13.41 2.41
CA THR A 90 13.98 12.79 1.12
C THR A 90 14.38 11.34 1.27
N SER A 91 14.23 10.56 0.20
CA SER A 91 14.69 9.18 0.13
C SER A 91 15.15 8.82 -1.29
N GLU A 92 16.17 7.97 -1.40
CA GLU A 92 16.60 7.40 -2.68
C GLU A 92 15.90 6.06 -2.98
N ASP A 93 15.31 5.44 -1.97
CA ASP A 93 14.85 4.04 -2.05
C ASP A 93 13.49 3.76 -1.39
N LEU A 94 12.81 4.79 -0.85
CA LEU A 94 11.56 4.70 -0.07
C LEU A 94 11.71 3.94 1.27
N ILE A 95 12.93 3.55 1.63
CA ILE A 95 13.24 2.81 2.88
C ILE A 95 13.93 3.70 3.89
N GLN A 96 14.93 4.45 3.44
CA GLN A 96 15.71 5.36 4.27
C GLN A 96 15.31 6.80 3.97
N TRP A 97 14.60 7.42 4.89
CA TRP A 97 14.26 8.84 4.84
C TRP A 97 15.34 9.65 5.53
N THR A 98 15.86 10.66 4.85
CA THR A 98 16.96 11.52 5.28
C THR A 98 16.59 12.99 5.07
N ASP A 99 17.47 13.90 5.51
CA ASP A 99 17.28 15.36 5.35
C ASP A 99 15.94 15.85 5.95
N GLU A 100 15.51 15.18 7.04
CA GLU A 100 14.27 15.54 7.72
C GLU A 100 14.39 16.94 8.36
N ARG A 101 13.43 17.80 8.07
CA ARG A 101 13.36 19.15 8.63
C ARG A 101 11.96 19.75 8.53
N THR A 102 11.75 20.86 9.21
CA THR A 102 10.55 21.69 9.05
C THR A 102 10.76 22.72 7.95
N LEU A 103 9.76 22.96 7.13
CA LEU A 103 9.71 24.04 6.15
C LEU A 103 8.80 25.16 6.68
N PRO A 104 9.30 26.42 6.78
CA PRO A 104 8.56 27.55 7.35
C PRO A 104 7.65 28.22 6.30
N VAL A 105 6.63 27.48 5.84
CA VAL A 105 5.82 27.84 4.66
C VAL A 105 4.84 29.01 4.88
N MET A 106 4.53 29.38 6.13
CA MET A 106 3.57 30.45 6.45
C MET A 106 4.15 31.52 7.38
N MET A 107 5.47 31.64 7.48
CA MET A 107 6.10 32.60 8.40
C MET A 107 5.94 34.09 8.00
N ASP A 108 5.73 34.33 6.73
CA ASP A 108 5.52 35.66 6.16
C ASP A 108 4.02 36.07 6.12
N ILE A 109 3.11 35.17 6.52
CA ILE A 109 1.68 35.44 6.62
C ILE A 109 1.29 35.65 8.10
N PRO A 110 0.83 36.86 8.49
CA PRO A 110 0.41 37.12 9.87
C PRO A 110 -0.77 36.23 10.31
N ASP A 111 -0.81 35.97 11.60
CA ASP A 111 -1.92 35.29 12.27
C ASP A 111 -2.22 33.89 11.68
N THR A 112 -1.21 33.20 11.13
CA THR A 112 -1.35 31.84 10.64
C THR A 112 -1.72 30.88 11.76
N VAL A 113 -2.80 30.11 11.56
CA VAL A 113 -3.31 29.16 12.54
C VAL A 113 -2.73 27.76 12.32
N ASN A 114 -2.66 27.30 11.08
CA ASN A 114 -2.24 25.94 10.71
C ASN A 114 -1.57 25.91 9.33
N SER A 115 -0.94 24.77 9.00
CA SER A 115 -0.45 24.41 7.68
C SER A 115 -0.67 22.91 7.50
N TRP A 116 -1.71 22.54 6.76
CA TRP A 116 -2.22 21.17 6.68
C TRP A 116 -2.17 20.60 5.27
N ALA A 117 -2.04 19.27 5.20
CA ALA A 117 -2.11 18.48 3.99
C ALA A 117 -1.28 19.10 2.83
N PRO A 118 0.04 19.26 3.03
CA PRO A 118 0.90 19.77 1.98
C PRO A 118 1.08 18.74 0.88
N GLU A 119 1.02 19.20 -0.36
CA GLU A 119 1.42 18.44 -1.54
C GLU A 119 2.37 19.27 -2.41
N PHE A 120 2.92 18.67 -3.45
CA PHE A 120 3.72 19.40 -4.42
C PHE A 120 3.54 18.85 -5.84
N SER A 121 3.73 19.72 -6.81
CA SER A 121 3.82 19.36 -8.23
C SER A 121 5.12 19.91 -8.81
N TYR A 122 5.76 19.15 -9.70
CA TYR A 122 6.92 19.65 -10.43
C TYR A 122 6.48 20.35 -11.71
N ASP A 123 6.82 21.64 -11.81
CA ASP A 123 6.60 22.45 -13.00
C ASP A 123 7.80 22.33 -13.94
N SER A 124 7.66 21.49 -14.96
CA SER A 124 8.72 21.26 -15.95
C SER A 124 8.99 22.45 -16.89
N ILE A 125 8.09 23.46 -16.91
CA ILE A 125 8.27 24.66 -17.74
C ILE A 125 9.25 25.62 -17.04
N HIS A 126 9.13 25.77 -15.72
CA HIS A 126 9.95 26.69 -14.93
C HIS A 126 11.10 25.98 -14.20
N ASP A 127 11.16 24.63 -14.29
CA ASP A 127 12.16 23.79 -13.63
C ASP A 127 12.18 24.02 -12.12
N GLU A 128 10.99 23.91 -11.47
CA GLU A 128 10.82 24.13 -10.05
C GLU A 128 9.63 23.35 -9.49
N PHE A 129 9.61 23.14 -8.18
CA PHE A 129 8.46 22.56 -7.48
C PHE A 129 7.51 23.68 -7.04
N LEU A 130 6.22 23.46 -7.26
CA LEU A 130 5.12 24.17 -6.62
C LEU A 130 4.67 23.36 -5.41
N ILE A 131 4.85 23.90 -4.21
CA ILE A 131 4.36 23.29 -2.97
C ILE A 131 3.10 24.04 -2.57
N TYR A 132 2.04 23.33 -2.22
CA TYR A 132 0.76 23.91 -1.81
C TYR A 132 0.18 23.18 -0.59
N TRP A 133 -0.61 23.89 0.21
CA TRP A 133 -1.16 23.41 1.49
C TRP A 133 -2.38 24.22 1.88
N ALA A 134 -3.19 23.71 2.83
CA ALA A 134 -4.32 24.43 3.42
C ALA A 134 -3.90 25.18 4.68
N SER A 135 -4.31 26.45 4.81
CA SER A 135 -4.09 27.26 6.01
C SER A 135 -5.30 28.15 6.30
N SER A 136 -5.55 28.34 7.59
CA SER A 136 -6.39 29.40 8.13
C SER A 136 -5.55 30.51 8.72
N THR A 137 -6.08 31.73 8.70
CA THR A 137 -5.47 32.92 9.32
C THR A 137 -6.44 33.54 10.30
N GLY A 138 -5.94 34.27 11.31
CA GLY A 138 -6.76 34.93 12.34
C GLY A 138 -6.80 34.14 13.63
N HIS A 139 -7.97 33.78 14.15
CA HIS A 139 -8.10 33.20 15.49
C HIS A 139 -8.43 31.71 15.54
N ASP A 140 -9.02 31.18 14.47
CA ASP A 140 -9.53 29.82 14.41
C ASP A 140 -9.35 29.20 13.00
N LEU A 141 -9.98 28.05 12.78
CA LEU A 141 -9.90 27.30 11.52
C LEU A 141 -11.04 27.66 10.53
N SER A 142 -11.75 28.75 10.74
CA SER A 142 -13.01 29.05 10.02
C SER A 142 -12.84 29.77 8.69
N ASN A 143 -11.62 29.93 8.18
CA ASN A 143 -11.35 30.62 6.90
C ASN A 143 -10.28 29.92 6.05
N SER A 144 -10.21 28.62 6.12
CA SER A 144 -9.19 27.84 5.44
C SER A 144 -9.21 28.03 3.92
N LYS A 145 -8.02 28.26 3.36
CA LYS A 145 -7.74 28.45 1.93
C LYS A 145 -6.45 27.76 1.57
N HIS A 146 -6.13 27.68 0.28
CA HIS A 146 -4.86 27.12 -0.15
C HIS A 146 -3.84 28.19 -0.47
N TYR A 147 -2.63 27.95 0.02
CA TYR A 147 -1.44 28.78 -0.20
C TYR A 147 -0.38 27.97 -0.91
N CYS A 148 0.56 28.63 -1.54
CA CYS A 148 1.68 27.97 -2.20
C CYS A 148 2.99 28.74 -2.08
N THR A 149 4.09 28.04 -2.32
CA THR A 149 5.42 28.56 -2.55
C THR A 149 6.12 27.73 -3.63
N ARG A 150 7.22 28.26 -4.18
CA ARG A 150 8.02 27.56 -5.18
C ARG A 150 9.45 27.38 -4.70
N THR A 151 10.07 26.29 -5.15
CA THR A 151 11.47 25.99 -4.86
C THR A 151 12.10 25.18 -5.98
N LYS A 152 13.41 25.39 -6.21
CA LYS A 152 14.22 24.56 -7.12
C LYS A 152 15.04 23.51 -6.37
N ASP A 153 15.33 23.77 -5.12
CA ASP A 153 16.36 23.09 -4.34
C ASP A 153 15.90 22.63 -2.96
N TRP A 154 14.63 22.88 -2.61
CA TRP A 154 14.05 22.65 -1.28
C TRP A 154 14.75 23.41 -0.14
N GLN A 155 15.64 24.36 -0.45
CA GLN A 155 16.39 25.22 0.49
C GLN A 155 15.91 26.66 0.44
N THR A 156 15.67 27.16 -0.76
CA THR A 156 15.22 28.51 -1.02
C THR A 156 13.79 28.50 -1.56
N PHE A 157 12.96 29.37 -1.00
CA PHE A 157 11.53 29.41 -1.30
C PHE A 157 11.11 30.81 -1.76
N THR A 158 10.19 30.88 -2.71
CA THR A 158 9.52 32.14 -3.02
C THR A 158 8.65 32.59 -1.84
N PRO A 159 8.31 33.89 -1.72
CA PRO A 159 7.31 34.32 -0.73
C PRO A 159 5.99 33.55 -0.89
N THR A 160 5.35 33.24 0.24
CA THR A 160 4.05 32.57 0.26
C THR A 160 2.99 33.41 -0.43
N SER A 161 2.20 32.79 -1.28
CA SER A 161 1.09 33.43 -2.01
C SER A 161 -0.19 32.60 -1.93
N MET A 162 -1.32 33.26 -2.20
CA MET A 162 -2.62 32.58 -2.31
C MET A 162 -2.60 31.70 -3.56
N PHE A 163 -2.91 30.42 -3.38
CA PHE A 163 -3.02 29.44 -4.46
C PHE A 163 -4.47 29.28 -4.93
N TYR A 164 -5.40 29.06 -3.99
CA TYR A 164 -6.81 28.87 -4.32
C TYR A 164 -7.74 29.38 -3.21
N ASP A 165 -8.68 30.20 -3.60
CA ASP A 165 -9.76 30.73 -2.75
C ASP A 165 -11.06 30.74 -3.54
N PRO A 166 -11.94 29.74 -3.38
CA PRO A 166 -13.25 29.72 -4.05
C PRO A 166 -14.30 30.59 -3.40
N GLY A 167 -13.95 31.33 -2.33
CA GLY A 167 -14.89 32.14 -1.54
C GLY A 167 -15.61 31.38 -0.44
N PHE A 168 -15.24 30.11 -0.21
CA PHE A 168 -15.68 29.27 0.89
C PHE A 168 -14.51 28.42 1.41
N GLN A 169 -14.70 27.70 2.51
CA GLN A 169 -13.60 27.00 3.16
C GLN A 169 -13.24 25.70 2.44
N THR A 170 -11.94 25.54 2.20
CA THR A 170 -11.40 24.32 1.57
C THR A 170 -10.14 23.84 2.27
N ILE A 171 -9.97 22.53 2.31
CA ILE A 171 -8.75 21.85 2.74
C ILE A 171 -8.45 20.68 1.77
N ASP A 172 -7.30 20.03 1.92
CA ASP A 172 -6.94 18.77 1.23
C ASP A 172 -7.06 18.88 -0.30
N ALA A 173 -6.11 19.51 -0.94
CA ALA A 173 -6.09 19.60 -2.40
C ALA A 173 -5.08 18.61 -3.00
N SER A 174 -5.50 17.87 -4.02
CA SER A 174 -4.63 17.03 -4.86
C SER A 174 -4.70 17.46 -6.32
N LEU A 175 -3.57 17.45 -7.03
CA LEU A 175 -3.44 17.91 -8.41
C LEU A 175 -3.09 16.78 -9.36
N ALA A 176 -3.72 16.78 -10.54
CA ALA A 176 -3.37 15.91 -11.66
C ALA A 176 -3.32 16.70 -12.97
N GLU A 177 -2.42 16.32 -13.89
CA GLU A 177 -2.42 16.81 -15.27
C GLU A 177 -2.98 15.74 -16.20
N HIS A 178 -3.90 16.14 -17.05
CA HIS A 178 -4.44 15.29 -18.10
C HIS A 178 -4.70 16.11 -19.37
N GLU A 179 -4.12 15.67 -20.49
CA GLU A 179 -4.27 16.30 -21.80
C GLU A 179 -3.98 17.83 -21.82
N GLY A 180 -2.95 18.24 -21.08
CA GLY A 180 -2.52 19.65 -21.01
C GLY A 180 -3.42 20.54 -20.15
N LYS A 181 -4.30 19.94 -19.35
CA LYS A 181 -5.10 20.62 -18.32
C LYS A 181 -4.72 20.12 -16.94
N TYR A 182 -4.89 20.99 -15.95
CA TYR A 182 -4.67 20.68 -14.55
C TYR A 182 -6.01 20.52 -13.85
N TYR A 183 -6.19 19.40 -13.17
CA TYR A 183 -7.38 19.08 -12.39
C TYR A 183 -7.01 19.10 -10.92
N MET A 184 -7.87 19.65 -10.12
CA MET A 184 -7.73 19.71 -8.67
C MET A 184 -8.93 19.04 -8.03
N ALA A 185 -8.70 18.04 -7.19
CA ALA A 185 -9.68 17.53 -6.27
C ALA A 185 -9.45 18.21 -4.92
N ILE A 186 -10.52 18.65 -4.24
CA ILE A 186 -10.40 19.50 -3.06
C ILE A 186 -11.61 19.33 -2.16
N LYS A 187 -11.41 19.31 -0.84
CA LYS A 187 -12.49 19.16 0.13
C LYS A 187 -13.17 20.50 0.42
N ASP A 188 -14.49 20.52 0.36
CA ASP A 188 -15.32 21.58 0.94
C ASP A 188 -15.51 21.32 2.44
N GLU A 189 -14.99 22.21 3.28
CA GLU A 189 -15.05 22.12 4.73
C GLU A 189 -16.08 23.11 5.33
N SER A 190 -16.83 23.84 4.49
CA SER A 190 -17.69 24.96 4.91
C SER A 190 -18.78 24.56 5.90
N TYR A 191 -19.37 23.38 5.73
CA TYR A 191 -20.40 22.84 6.62
C TYR A 191 -19.96 22.73 8.08
N VAL A 192 -18.70 22.40 8.31
CA VAL A 192 -18.16 22.17 9.66
C VAL A 192 -18.25 23.46 10.50
N TYR A 193 -18.09 24.62 9.86
CA TYR A 193 -18.04 25.92 10.54
C TYR A 193 -19.28 26.77 10.34
N GLU A 194 -19.94 26.65 9.19
CA GLU A 194 -21.12 27.47 8.83
C GLU A 194 -22.27 26.59 8.30
N PRO A 195 -22.81 25.63 9.08
CA PRO A 195 -23.79 24.65 8.58
C PRO A 195 -25.13 25.27 8.14
N LEU A 196 -25.47 26.44 8.64
CA LEU A 196 -26.70 27.15 8.22
C LEU A 196 -26.54 27.82 6.86
N LYS A 197 -25.33 28.23 6.49
CA LYS A 197 -25.03 28.87 5.21
C LYS A 197 -24.71 27.84 4.13
N TYR A 198 -24.03 26.76 4.51
CA TYR A 198 -23.61 25.66 3.65
C TYR A 198 -24.23 24.35 4.16
N PRO A 199 -25.47 24.03 3.81
CA PRO A 199 -26.24 22.93 4.43
C PRO A 199 -25.91 21.54 3.86
N HIS A 200 -24.90 21.41 3.00
CA HIS A 200 -24.44 20.14 2.46
C HIS A 200 -23.29 19.56 3.28
N PRO A 201 -23.23 18.25 3.49
CA PRO A 201 -22.12 17.62 4.19
C PRO A 201 -20.76 17.88 3.52
N PRO A 202 -19.62 17.77 4.26
CA PRO A 202 -18.29 17.86 3.67
C PRO A 202 -18.09 16.78 2.60
N MET A 203 -17.49 17.15 1.47
CA MET A 203 -17.18 16.27 0.35
C MET A 203 -16.06 16.86 -0.50
N ASN A 204 -15.46 16.05 -1.38
CA ASN A 204 -14.52 16.56 -2.34
C ASN A 204 -15.25 16.93 -3.65
N PHE A 205 -14.85 18.03 -4.26
CA PHE A 205 -15.29 18.45 -5.59
C PHE A 205 -14.08 18.61 -6.51
N LEU A 206 -14.32 18.72 -7.82
CA LEU A 206 -13.28 18.89 -8.81
C LEU A 206 -13.30 20.30 -9.41
N ALA A 207 -12.09 20.82 -9.66
CA ALA A 207 -11.90 22.06 -10.41
C ALA A 207 -10.85 21.84 -11.51
N VAL A 208 -10.86 22.68 -12.54
CA VAL A 208 -9.96 22.57 -13.70
C VAL A 208 -9.37 23.90 -14.09
N SER A 209 -8.11 23.87 -14.54
CA SER A 209 -7.40 25.02 -15.08
C SER A 209 -6.58 24.64 -16.33
N ASN A 210 -6.22 25.62 -17.13
CA ASN A 210 -5.24 25.48 -18.22
C ASN A 210 -3.79 25.73 -17.76
N GLN A 211 -3.60 26.16 -16.52
CA GLN A 211 -2.28 26.48 -15.92
C GLN A 211 -2.18 25.84 -14.53
N LEU A 212 -0.98 25.46 -14.16
CA LEU A 212 -0.72 24.79 -12.88
C LEU A 212 -1.13 25.68 -11.67
N GLU A 213 -0.91 26.97 -11.74
CA GLU A 213 -1.30 27.90 -10.66
C GLU A 213 -2.76 28.36 -10.72
N GLY A 214 -3.51 27.90 -11.71
CA GLY A 214 -4.88 28.39 -11.91
C GLY A 214 -4.99 29.59 -12.87
N PRO A 215 -6.09 30.35 -12.86
CA PRO A 215 -7.22 30.12 -11.97
C PRO A 215 -7.94 28.79 -12.22
N TYR A 216 -8.42 28.16 -11.16
CA TYR A 216 -9.19 26.92 -11.22
C TYR A 216 -10.69 27.24 -11.19
N GLU A 217 -11.45 26.62 -12.09
CA GLU A 217 -12.89 26.72 -12.18
C GLU A 217 -13.53 25.38 -11.72
N VAL A 218 -14.50 25.46 -10.82
CA VAL A 218 -15.22 24.27 -10.32
C VAL A 218 -15.95 23.58 -11.46
N ILE A 219 -15.81 22.27 -11.56
CA ILE A 219 -16.54 21.43 -12.52
C ILE A 219 -17.88 21.04 -11.88
N PRO A 220 -19.03 21.55 -12.39
CA PRO A 220 -20.31 21.26 -11.77
C PRO A 220 -20.69 19.77 -11.83
N GLY A 221 -21.24 19.25 -10.74
CA GLY A 221 -21.82 17.90 -10.68
C GLY A 221 -20.80 16.76 -10.56
N ILE A 222 -19.51 17.07 -10.36
CA ILE A 222 -18.51 16.07 -10.05
C ILE A 222 -18.08 16.25 -8.59
N GLN A 223 -18.46 15.30 -7.75
CA GLN A 223 -18.16 15.28 -6.34
C GLN A 223 -18.09 13.85 -5.82
N THR A 224 -17.35 13.67 -4.72
CA THR A 224 -17.34 12.40 -3.98
C THR A 224 -18.59 12.28 -3.11
N PRO A 225 -18.89 11.10 -2.55
CA PRO A 225 -19.93 10.95 -1.54
C PRO A 225 -19.71 11.87 -0.33
N ASP A 226 -20.77 12.08 0.44
CA ASP A 226 -20.76 12.89 1.66
C ASP A 226 -19.81 12.32 2.72
N TYR A 227 -19.30 13.23 3.57
CA TYR A 227 -18.37 12.92 4.69
C TYR A 227 -17.04 12.31 4.25
N THR A 228 -16.51 12.75 3.12
CA THR A 228 -15.21 12.35 2.59
C THR A 228 -14.19 13.49 2.65
N GLU A 229 -12.89 13.11 2.73
CA GLU A 229 -11.76 14.02 2.70
C GLU A 229 -10.52 13.37 2.04
N GLY A 230 -9.37 14.06 2.05
CA GLY A 230 -8.10 13.52 1.57
C GLY A 230 -8.17 12.97 0.15
N PRO A 231 -8.62 13.77 -0.85
CA PRO A 231 -8.69 13.30 -2.22
C PRO A 231 -7.29 13.08 -2.77
N GLU A 232 -7.07 12.01 -3.55
CA GLU A 232 -5.80 11.73 -4.20
C GLU A 232 -6.03 11.13 -5.59
N PHE A 233 -5.26 11.60 -6.57
CA PHE A 233 -5.32 11.09 -7.92
C PHE A 233 -4.22 10.07 -8.22
N LEU A 234 -4.60 9.00 -8.94
CA LEU A 234 -3.64 8.06 -9.51
C LEU A 234 -4.06 7.69 -10.94
N TRP A 235 -3.13 7.80 -11.89
CA TRP A 235 -3.28 7.18 -13.20
C TRP A 235 -2.86 5.72 -13.16
N VAL A 236 -3.75 4.80 -13.56
CA VAL A 236 -3.49 3.37 -13.59
C VAL A 236 -3.27 2.91 -15.02
N ASP A 237 -2.01 2.69 -15.38
CA ASP A 237 -1.60 2.39 -16.75
C ASP A 237 -2.24 1.12 -17.33
N GLY A 238 -2.39 0.08 -16.53
CA GLY A 238 -2.93 -1.20 -16.97
C GLY A 238 -4.37 -1.13 -17.48
N VAL A 239 -5.18 -0.22 -16.94
CA VAL A 239 -6.59 -0.02 -17.32
C VAL A 239 -6.85 1.30 -18.04
N LYS A 240 -5.82 2.17 -18.18
CA LYS A 240 -5.91 3.51 -18.79
C LYS A 240 -7.02 4.36 -18.16
N LYS A 241 -7.02 4.43 -16.83
CA LYS A 241 -7.98 5.21 -16.04
C LYS A 241 -7.30 6.02 -14.97
N TRP A 242 -7.83 7.17 -14.70
CA TRP A 242 -7.65 7.91 -13.47
C TRP A 242 -8.51 7.30 -12.38
N ARG A 243 -7.97 7.25 -11.17
CA ARG A 243 -8.69 6.97 -9.95
C ARG A 243 -8.61 8.17 -9.03
N LEU A 244 -9.73 8.52 -8.45
CA LEU A 244 -9.85 9.46 -7.35
C LEU A 244 -10.13 8.66 -6.10
N TYR A 245 -9.15 8.62 -5.20
CA TYR A 245 -9.28 8.04 -3.87
C TYR A 245 -9.68 9.13 -2.89
N TYR A 246 -10.37 8.73 -1.83
CA TYR A 246 -10.75 9.59 -0.71
C TYR A 246 -11.01 8.76 0.52
N ASP A 247 -10.83 9.35 1.72
CA ASP A 247 -11.12 8.64 2.95
C ASP A 247 -12.46 9.12 3.56
N TYR A 248 -13.13 8.19 4.23
CA TYR A 248 -14.25 8.45 5.13
C TYR A 248 -13.67 8.58 6.54
N TRP A 249 -13.22 9.77 6.89
CA TRP A 249 -12.46 10.05 8.10
C TRP A 249 -13.10 9.51 9.40
N ALA A 250 -14.42 9.51 9.50
CA ALA A 250 -15.15 9.00 10.66
C ALA A 250 -15.16 7.47 10.75
N TYR A 251 -14.99 6.78 9.62
CA TYR A 251 -15.13 5.33 9.52
C TYR A 251 -13.80 4.59 9.28
N GLY A 252 -12.71 5.33 8.97
CA GLY A 252 -11.40 4.74 8.70
C GLY A 252 -11.42 3.81 7.49
N LYS A 253 -12.14 4.18 6.43
CA LYS A 253 -12.23 3.46 5.17
C LYS A 253 -12.02 4.39 3.98
N PHE A 254 -11.64 3.83 2.85
CA PHE A 254 -11.48 4.54 1.59
C PHE A 254 -12.64 4.26 0.63
N GLY A 255 -12.91 5.23 -0.25
CA GLY A 255 -13.71 5.09 -1.45
C GLY A 255 -12.89 5.38 -2.70
N VAL A 256 -13.36 4.92 -3.85
CA VAL A 256 -12.70 5.10 -5.15
C VAL A 256 -13.74 5.39 -6.23
N MET A 257 -13.45 6.39 -7.07
CA MET A 257 -14.15 6.66 -8.32
C MET A 257 -13.16 6.57 -9.49
N GLU A 258 -13.64 6.22 -10.67
CA GLU A 258 -12.80 6.06 -11.87
C GLU A 258 -13.25 6.98 -13.02
N SER A 259 -12.28 7.47 -13.81
CA SER A 259 -12.50 8.24 -15.02
C SER A 259 -11.45 7.91 -16.07
N SER A 260 -11.83 7.94 -17.35
CA SER A 260 -10.88 7.85 -18.48
C SER A 260 -10.48 9.22 -19.06
N ASP A 261 -11.21 10.27 -18.71
CA ASP A 261 -11.11 11.59 -19.35
C ASP A 261 -11.11 12.79 -18.38
N MET A 262 -11.12 12.53 -17.06
CA MET A 262 -11.21 13.52 -15.99
C MET A 262 -12.52 14.37 -16.01
N LYS A 263 -13.44 14.09 -16.91
CA LYS A 263 -14.70 14.83 -17.11
C LYS A 263 -15.90 14.01 -16.71
N THR A 264 -15.82 12.68 -16.89
CA THR A 264 -16.88 11.74 -16.57
C THR A 264 -16.38 10.75 -15.55
N TRP A 265 -16.99 10.71 -14.38
CA TRP A 265 -16.59 9.84 -13.29
C TRP A 265 -17.64 8.78 -13.01
N SER A 266 -17.21 7.59 -12.64
CA SER A 266 -18.10 6.53 -12.17
C SER A 266 -18.77 6.94 -10.86
N SER A 267 -19.82 6.22 -10.45
CA SER A 267 -20.16 6.14 -9.04
C SER A 267 -19.02 5.52 -8.25
N GLU A 268 -19.06 5.62 -6.92
CA GLU A 268 -18.14 4.92 -6.03
C GLU A 268 -18.11 3.41 -6.34
N LEU A 269 -16.93 2.82 -6.40
CA LEU A 269 -16.77 1.38 -6.59
C LEU A 269 -17.29 0.60 -5.37
N ALA A 270 -17.84 -0.58 -5.61
CA ALA A 270 -18.36 -1.41 -4.53
C ALA A 270 -17.23 -1.88 -3.59
N GLU A 271 -17.52 -2.00 -2.30
CA GLU A 271 -16.54 -2.46 -1.28
C GLU A 271 -15.92 -3.83 -1.62
N SER A 272 -16.64 -4.69 -2.32
CA SER A 272 -16.10 -6.00 -2.78
C SER A 272 -15.03 -5.89 -3.86
N GLN A 273 -14.90 -4.74 -4.52
CA GLN A 273 -13.90 -4.49 -5.56
C GLN A 273 -12.60 -3.89 -5.02
N ILE A 274 -12.63 -3.34 -3.81
CA ILE A 274 -11.54 -2.58 -3.22
C ILE A 274 -11.06 -3.20 -1.91
N ARG A 275 -9.79 -3.00 -1.58
CA ARG A 275 -9.20 -3.33 -0.29
C ARG A 275 -8.21 -2.25 0.11
N PHE A 276 -8.33 -1.78 1.34
CA PHE A 276 -7.41 -0.81 1.93
C PHE A 276 -6.92 -1.27 3.31
N PRO A 277 -5.74 -0.81 3.74
CA PRO A 277 -5.23 -1.09 5.07
C PRO A 277 -6.18 -0.58 6.17
N TYR A 278 -6.29 -1.36 7.22
CA TYR A 278 -7.18 -1.03 8.33
C TYR A 278 -6.79 0.30 9.00
N ARG A 279 -7.76 1.23 9.08
CA ARG A 279 -7.60 2.58 9.64
C ARG A 279 -6.61 3.48 8.90
N ALA A 280 -6.30 3.19 7.67
CA ALA A 280 -5.56 4.14 6.85
C ALA A 280 -6.36 5.43 6.68
N ARG A 281 -5.64 6.55 6.64
CA ARG A 281 -6.18 7.90 6.50
C ARG A 281 -5.33 8.67 5.52
N HIS A 282 -5.95 9.59 4.79
CA HIS A 282 -5.37 10.59 3.90
C HIS A 282 -4.01 10.13 3.33
N ALA A 283 -4.04 9.47 2.20
CA ALA A 283 -2.89 8.76 1.67
C ALA A 283 -2.48 9.33 0.31
N THR A 284 -1.19 9.25 0.02
CA THR A 284 -0.69 9.42 -1.33
C THR A 284 -0.56 8.07 -2.04
N MET A 285 -0.87 8.02 -3.34
CA MET A 285 -0.70 6.86 -4.20
C MET A 285 0.23 7.18 -5.36
N VAL A 286 1.36 6.47 -5.43
CA VAL A 286 2.36 6.72 -6.46
C VAL A 286 2.74 5.47 -7.24
N PRO A 287 3.00 5.58 -8.56
CA PRO A 287 3.61 4.49 -9.31
C PRO A 287 5.06 4.30 -8.89
N ILE A 288 5.47 3.04 -8.71
CA ILE A 288 6.86 2.66 -8.40
C ILE A 288 7.35 1.63 -9.41
N SER A 289 8.67 1.48 -9.52
CA SER A 289 9.26 0.42 -10.34
C SER A 289 9.16 -0.94 -9.66
N GLU A 290 9.20 -2.02 -10.45
CA GLU A 290 9.26 -3.39 -9.96
C GLU A 290 10.42 -3.60 -8.97
N LYS A 291 11.56 -2.99 -9.25
CA LYS A 291 12.75 -3.07 -8.38
C LYS A 291 12.55 -2.38 -7.03
N GLU A 292 11.82 -1.28 -7.00
CA GLU A 292 11.44 -0.59 -5.76
C GLU A 292 10.45 -1.43 -4.96
N LEU A 293 9.40 -1.95 -5.62
CA LEU A 293 8.45 -2.83 -4.96
C LEU A 293 9.12 -4.07 -4.38
N GLN A 294 9.98 -4.75 -5.13
CA GLN A 294 10.71 -5.91 -4.64
C GLN A 294 11.52 -5.60 -3.38
N ARG A 295 12.26 -4.46 -3.37
CA ARG A 295 13.01 -4.03 -2.18
C ARG A 295 12.11 -3.75 -0.98
N LEU A 296 10.95 -3.13 -1.19
CA LEU A 296 9.99 -2.86 -0.14
C LEU A 296 9.39 -4.16 0.43
N ILE A 297 9.02 -5.11 -0.42
CA ILE A 297 8.52 -6.43 0.01
C ILE A 297 9.61 -7.19 0.80
N GLU A 298 10.84 -7.23 0.30
CA GLU A 298 11.95 -7.88 1.01
C GLU A 298 12.27 -7.21 2.35
N LYS A 299 12.17 -5.89 2.42
CA LYS A 299 12.44 -5.13 3.65
C LYS A 299 11.33 -5.27 4.69
N TYR A 300 10.07 -5.22 4.28
CA TYR A 300 8.95 -5.02 5.19
C TYR A 300 7.98 -6.21 5.29
N ALA A 301 7.97 -7.10 4.30
CA ALA A 301 7.06 -8.24 4.29
C ALA A 301 7.77 -9.60 4.43
N LEU A 302 9.09 -9.68 4.18
CA LEU A 302 9.87 -10.90 4.39
C LEU A 302 10.03 -11.18 5.88
N SER A 303 9.46 -12.27 6.36
CA SER A 303 9.50 -12.67 7.77
C SER A 303 10.59 -13.71 8.05
N VAL A 304 10.79 -14.64 7.13
CA VAL A 304 11.73 -15.77 7.30
C VAL A 304 12.48 -16.02 6.00
N HIS A 305 13.81 -16.23 6.10
CA HIS A 305 14.65 -16.60 4.96
C HIS A 305 15.71 -17.64 5.35
N TYR A 306 15.66 -18.80 4.69
CA TYR A 306 16.64 -19.88 4.80
C TYR A 306 17.30 -20.09 3.42
N PRO A 307 18.48 -19.50 3.16
CA PRO A 307 19.11 -19.56 1.85
C PRO A 307 19.80 -20.89 1.56
N THR A 308 20.24 -21.62 2.63
CA THR A 308 21.14 -22.77 2.51
C THR A 308 20.43 -24.02 2.00
N PRO A 309 21.01 -24.73 1.02
CA PRO A 309 20.47 -26.01 0.57
C PRO A 309 20.43 -27.06 1.69
N THR A 310 19.34 -27.81 1.78
CA THR A 310 19.17 -28.94 2.70
C THR A 310 18.57 -30.14 2.02
N TYR A 311 19.05 -31.32 2.41
CA TYR A 311 18.55 -32.62 1.95
C TYR A 311 17.73 -33.36 3.02
N SER A 312 17.50 -32.69 4.15
CA SER A 312 16.76 -33.23 5.28
C SER A 312 15.64 -32.28 5.68
N PRO A 313 14.55 -32.78 6.25
CA PRO A 313 13.50 -31.96 6.80
C PRO A 313 14.03 -30.96 7.86
N VAL A 314 13.62 -29.71 7.74
CA VAL A 314 14.00 -28.63 8.65
C VAL A 314 12.75 -28.13 9.39
N ARG A 315 12.77 -28.30 10.70
CA ARG A 315 11.78 -27.71 11.60
C ARG A 315 12.18 -26.27 11.91
N ILE A 316 11.24 -25.35 11.77
CA ILE A 316 11.43 -23.95 12.14
C ILE A 316 10.87 -23.75 13.55
N ALA A 317 11.74 -23.38 14.50
CA ALA A 317 11.33 -23.11 15.86
C ALA A 317 10.54 -21.78 15.95
N ALA A 318 9.65 -21.66 16.93
CA ALA A 318 8.86 -20.44 17.13
C ALA A 318 9.74 -19.20 17.32
N GLU A 319 10.83 -19.33 18.05
CA GLU A 319 11.78 -18.25 18.29
C GLU A 319 12.48 -17.79 17.02
N GLU A 320 12.83 -18.72 16.10
CA GLU A 320 13.47 -18.42 14.82
C GLU A 320 12.54 -17.67 13.88
N SER A 321 11.27 -18.03 13.87
CA SER A 321 10.24 -17.35 13.08
C SER A 321 9.64 -16.13 13.78
N LYS A 322 10.11 -15.80 14.99
CA LYS A 322 9.51 -14.76 15.86
C LYS A 322 8.00 -14.95 16.06
N GLY A 323 7.57 -16.20 16.18
CA GLY A 323 6.16 -16.58 16.28
C GLY A 323 5.41 -16.68 14.94
N PHE A 324 5.96 -16.20 13.84
CA PHE A 324 5.26 -16.02 12.56
C PHE A 324 4.59 -17.30 12.02
N LEU A 325 5.17 -18.47 12.28
CA LEU A 325 4.58 -19.77 11.89
C LEU A 325 3.56 -20.33 12.88
N HIS A 326 3.29 -19.64 13.97
CA HIS A 326 2.32 -20.04 15.01
C HIS A 326 1.21 -19.03 15.22
N GLU A 327 1.41 -17.80 14.72
CA GLU A 327 0.43 -16.72 14.85
C GLU A 327 -0.68 -16.84 13.82
N ALA A 328 -1.82 -16.23 14.16
CA ALA A 328 -2.92 -16.09 13.21
C ALA A 328 -2.52 -15.23 12.02
N PHE A 329 -2.99 -15.60 10.84
CA PHE A 329 -2.75 -14.81 9.64
C PHE A 329 -3.99 -14.70 8.74
N THR A 330 -4.08 -13.58 8.05
CA THR A 330 -5.06 -13.33 6.99
C THR A 330 -4.42 -13.44 5.61
N MET A 331 -3.09 -13.28 5.57
CA MET A 331 -2.26 -13.32 4.36
C MET A 331 -0.92 -13.97 4.67
N LYS A 332 -0.45 -14.82 3.77
CA LYS A 332 0.87 -15.46 3.87
C LYS A 332 1.30 -15.96 2.50
N SER A 333 2.59 -15.84 2.21
CA SER A 333 3.20 -16.50 1.06
C SER A 333 4.43 -17.29 1.47
N VAL A 334 4.57 -18.48 0.92
CA VAL A 334 5.76 -19.33 1.08
C VAL A 334 6.33 -19.62 -0.29
N ARG A 335 7.60 -19.30 -0.48
CA ARG A 335 8.36 -19.55 -1.71
C ARG A 335 9.61 -20.34 -1.40
N MET A 336 9.96 -21.28 -2.28
CA MET A 336 11.19 -22.06 -2.19
C MET A 336 11.66 -22.54 -3.54
N GLU A 337 12.93 -22.93 -3.61
CA GLU A 337 13.47 -23.71 -4.70
C GLU A 337 13.65 -25.15 -4.24
N PHE A 338 13.22 -26.10 -5.06
CA PHE A 338 13.38 -27.52 -4.76
C PHE A 338 13.91 -28.29 -5.98
N LEU A 339 14.63 -29.38 -5.68
CA LEU A 339 15.06 -30.38 -6.64
C LEU A 339 14.55 -31.73 -6.15
N ALA A 340 13.67 -32.38 -6.92
CA ALA A 340 13.13 -33.67 -6.57
C ALA A 340 13.82 -34.79 -7.40
N THR A 341 14.28 -35.84 -6.72
CA THR A 341 14.87 -37.02 -7.36
C THR A 341 13.81 -38.06 -7.71
N THR A 342 12.62 -37.93 -7.18
CA THR A 342 11.41 -38.67 -7.55
C THR A 342 10.18 -37.77 -7.32
N ILE A 343 9.10 -38.06 -8.04
CA ILE A 343 7.81 -37.34 -7.88
C ILE A 343 6.68 -38.30 -7.48
N THR A 344 7.00 -39.55 -7.14
CA THR A 344 5.99 -40.56 -6.73
C THR A 344 5.72 -40.47 -5.23
N GLY A 345 4.49 -40.79 -4.85
CA GLY A 345 4.03 -40.76 -3.48
C GLY A 345 3.85 -39.31 -2.93
N THR A 346 3.74 -39.22 -1.63
CA THR A 346 3.56 -37.95 -0.92
C THR A 346 4.92 -37.39 -0.47
N GLN A 347 5.24 -36.16 -0.87
CA GLN A 347 6.47 -35.46 -0.48
C GLN A 347 6.14 -34.03 -0.09
N VAL A 348 6.30 -33.68 1.19
CA VAL A 348 5.93 -32.37 1.71
C VAL A 348 7.05 -31.37 1.47
N LEU A 349 6.70 -30.26 0.81
CA LEU A 349 7.59 -29.13 0.58
C LEU A 349 7.57 -28.15 1.75
N PHE A 350 6.37 -27.78 2.21
CA PHE A 350 6.14 -26.89 3.35
C PHE A 350 4.96 -27.40 4.17
N ASP A 351 5.07 -27.30 5.48
CA ASP A 351 4.02 -27.69 6.41
C ASP A 351 3.97 -26.75 7.61
N GLU A 352 2.77 -26.28 7.93
CA GLU A 352 2.49 -25.41 9.06
C GLU A 352 1.10 -25.72 9.60
N GLY A 353 1.00 -25.84 10.94
CA GLY A 353 -0.27 -26.02 11.60
C GLY A 353 -0.80 -27.45 11.59
N ASP A 354 -2.12 -27.58 11.54
CA ASP A 354 -2.82 -28.86 11.62
C ASP A 354 -4.06 -28.88 10.70
N HIS A 355 -4.90 -29.90 10.88
CA HIS A 355 -6.13 -30.09 10.09
C HIS A 355 -7.22 -29.04 10.40
N ASP A 356 -7.09 -28.28 11.51
CA ASP A 356 -8.03 -27.23 11.88
C ASP A 356 -7.55 -25.85 11.46
N ASN A 357 -6.25 -25.59 11.59
CA ASN A 357 -5.64 -24.31 11.22
C ASN A 357 -4.24 -24.55 10.68
N GLY A 358 -3.99 -24.20 9.41
CA GLY A 358 -2.67 -24.38 8.81
C GLY A 358 -2.61 -24.08 7.33
N LEU A 359 -1.39 -24.13 6.81
CA LEU A 359 -1.05 -23.96 5.40
C LEU A 359 0.02 -25.00 5.03
N SER A 360 -0.22 -25.79 3.98
CA SER A 360 0.77 -26.79 3.53
C SER A 360 0.85 -26.85 2.02
N MET A 361 2.03 -27.24 1.50
CA MET A 361 2.33 -27.48 0.09
C MET A 361 3.11 -28.78 -0.06
N ARG A 362 2.74 -29.61 -1.05
CA ARG A 362 3.34 -30.92 -1.27
C ARG A 362 3.38 -31.32 -2.74
N ILE A 363 4.19 -32.33 -3.04
CA ILE A 363 4.10 -33.14 -4.25
C ILE A 363 3.27 -34.39 -3.90
N GLN A 364 2.26 -34.70 -4.71
CA GLN A 364 1.46 -35.92 -4.61
C GLN A 364 1.38 -36.59 -5.96
N ASP A 365 2.11 -37.70 -6.11
CA ASP A 365 2.14 -38.50 -7.35
C ASP A 365 2.35 -37.67 -8.62
N GLY A 366 3.34 -36.75 -8.57
CA GLY A 366 3.71 -35.89 -9.68
C GLY A 366 2.91 -34.57 -9.78
N LEU A 367 1.91 -34.36 -8.94
CA LEU A 367 1.15 -33.11 -8.87
C LEU A 367 1.63 -32.23 -7.71
N LEU A 368 1.73 -30.93 -7.95
CA LEU A 368 1.91 -29.95 -6.88
C LEU A 368 0.54 -29.62 -6.27
N GLU A 369 0.42 -29.77 -4.96
CA GLU A 369 -0.82 -29.51 -4.21
C GLU A 369 -0.58 -28.50 -3.09
N ALA A 370 -1.60 -27.70 -2.78
CA ALA A 370 -1.63 -26.85 -1.59
C ALA A 370 -2.97 -26.94 -0.87
N ILE A 371 -2.95 -26.70 0.44
CA ILE A 371 -4.13 -26.64 1.28
C ILE A 371 -4.00 -25.53 2.32
N VAL A 372 -5.09 -24.83 2.57
CA VAL A 372 -5.27 -23.96 3.73
C VAL A 372 -6.44 -24.48 4.55
N CYS A 373 -6.26 -24.49 5.87
CA CYS A 373 -7.29 -24.92 6.83
C CYS A 373 -7.56 -23.80 7.81
N ALA A 374 -8.83 -23.58 8.17
CA ALA A 374 -9.24 -22.64 9.21
C ALA A 374 -10.53 -23.11 9.88
N LYS A 375 -10.46 -23.39 11.17
CA LYS A 375 -11.60 -23.84 11.99
C LYS A 375 -12.35 -25.03 11.35
N GLY A 376 -11.61 -26.00 10.81
CA GLY A 376 -12.14 -27.18 10.14
C GLY A 376 -12.61 -26.95 8.70
N MET A 377 -12.70 -25.71 8.21
CA MET A 377 -12.87 -25.44 6.78
C MET A 377 -11.57 -25.72 6.04
N LYS A 378 -11.67 -26.31 4.85
CA LYS A 378 -10.50 -26.68 4.04
C LYS A 378 -10.68 -26.19 2.60
N LEU A 379 -9.63 -25.56 2.07
CA LEU A 379 -9.49 -25.27 0.65
C LEU A 379 -8.25 -25.98 0.14
N LYS A 380 -8.44 -27.01 -0.68
CA LYS A 380 -7.36 -27.75 -1.36
C LYS A 380 -7.37 -27.41 -2.83
N ILE A 381 -6.19 -27.20 -3.40
CA ILE A 381 -5.96 -26.96 -4.82
C ILE A 381 -4.83 -27.87 -5.33
N ALA A 382 -4.84 -28.21 -6.63
CA ALA A 382 -3.83 -29.03 -7.28
C ALA A 382 -3.51 -28.49 -8.68
N GLY A 383 -2.23 -28.46 -9.01
CA GLY A 383 -1.73 -28.04 -10.32
C GLY A 383 -1.79 -29.18 -11.34
N GLU A 384 -2.96 -29.51 -11.84
CA GLU A 384 -3.23 -30.69 -12.67
C GLU A 384 -2.42 -30.76 -13.99
N HIS A 385 -1.86 -29.64 -14.44
CA HIS A 385 -1.09 -29.54 -15.68
C HIS A 385 0.36 -29.12 -15.45
N ALA A 386 0.81 -29.05 -14.19
CA ALA A 386 2.17 -28.66 -13.85
C ALA A 386 3.11 -29.85 -13.95
N LEU A 387 3.91 -29.91 -15.00
CA LEU A 387 4.96 -30.91 -15.14
C LEU A 387 6.14 -30.57 -14.22
N LEU A 388 6.37 -31.40 -13.22
CA LEU A 388 7.54 -31.33 -12.36
C LEU A 388 8.75 -31.99 -13.06
N SER A 389 9.87 -31.30 -13.12
CA SER A 389 11.13 -31.87 -13.61
C SER A 389 11.82 -32.67 -12.51
N LEU A 390 12.42 -33.80 -12.89
CA LEU A 390 13.29 -34.58 -12.01
C LEU A 390 14.73 -34.08 -12.13
N ASP A 391 15.45 -34.07 -11.00
CA ASP A 391 16.86 -33.69 -10.92
C ASP A 391 17.19 -32.28 -11.44
N GLU A 392 16.16 -31.44 -11.55
CA GLU A 392 16.29 -30.02 -11.91
C GLU A 392 15.70 -29.12 -10.84
N TRP A 393 16.31 -27.93 -10.66
CA TRP A 393 15.79 -26.95 -9.74
C TRP A 393 14.49 -26.35 -10.29
N SER A 394 13.46 -26.40 -9.48
CA SER A 394 12.15 -25.76 -9.72
C SER A 394 11.82 -24.81 -8.58
N GLN A 395 11.09 -23.75 -8.88
CA GLN A 395 10.55 -22.84 -7.86
C GLN A 395 9.09 -23.21 -7.60
N ALA A 396 8.75 -23.46 -6.33
CA ALA A 396 7.36 -23.57 -5.89
C ALA A 396 6.99 -22.41 -4.97
N ALA A 397 5.76 -21.92 -5.08
CA ALA A 397 5.22 -20.99 -4.10
C ALA A 397 3.72 -21.28 -3.87
N VAL A 398 3.31 -21.08 -2.61
CA VAL A 398 1.90 -21.03 -2.22
C VAL A 398 1.63 -19.66 -1.64
N THR A 399 0.55 -19.01 -2.06
CA THR A 399 0.12 -17.72 -1.55
C THR A 399 -1.31 -17.79 -1.09
N TYR A 400 -1.59 -17.17 0.04
CA TYR A 400 -2.92 -17.08 0.61
C TYR A 400 -3.24 -15.64 0.98
N GLY A 401 -4.42 -15.18 0.62
CA GLY A 401 -4.92 -13.86 0.98
C GLY A 401 -6.38 -13.69 0.58
N GLU A 402 -7.16 -13.04 1.44
CA GLU A 402 -8.58 -12.71 1.18
C GLU A 402 -9.44 -13.91 0.74
N GLY A 403 -9.19 -15.08 1.34
CA GLY A 403 -9.89 -16.32 1.00
C GLY A 403 -9.42 -16.97 -0.30
N THR A 404 -8.44 -16.43 -1.00
CA THR A 404 -7.87 -16.98 -2.23
C THR A 404 -6.56 -17.70 -1.91
N LEU A 405 -6.46 -18.95 -2.34
CA LEU A 405 -5.26 -19.79 -2.30
C LEU A 405 -4.75 -19.94 -3.73
N CYS A 406 -3.50 -19.58 -3.97
CA CYS A 406 -2.86 -19.76 -5.27
C CYS A 406 -1.60 -20.61 -5.12
N LEU A 407 -1.33 -21.43 -6.13
CA LEU A 407 -0.17 -22.31 -6.22
C LEU A 407 0.61 -21.96 -7.48
N TYR A 408 1.92 -21.79 -7.34
CA TYR A 408 2.79 -21.39 -8.43
C TYR A 408 3.92 -22.39 -8.64
N LEU A 409 4.25 -22.62 -9.91
CA LEU A 409 5.45 -23.33 -10.34
C LEU A 409 6.22 -22.45 -11.32
N ASN A 410 7.49 -22.17 -11.02
CA ASN A 410 8.39 -21.33 -11.84
C ASN A 410 7.75 -19.97 -12.21
N GLY A 411 7.11 -19.32 -11.23
CA GLY A 411 6.46 -18.03 -11.38
C GLY A 411 5.13 -18.05 -12.17
N THR A 412 4.65 -19.24 -12.57
CA THR A 412 3.36 -19.39 -13.25
C THR A 412 2.32 -19.93 -12.26
N CYS A 413 1.15 -19.30 -12.19
CA CYS A 413 0.03 -19.83 -11.41
C CYS A 413 -0.48 -21.13 -12.06
N VAL A 414 -0.41 -22.24 -11.33
CA VAL A 414 -0.79 -23.58 -11.81
C VAL A 414 -2.10 -24.06 -11.19
N ALA A 415 -2.53 -23.45 -10.09
CA ALA A 415 -3.84 -23.68 -9.50
C ALA A 415 -4.26 -22.49 -8.65
N GLU A 416 -5.55 -22.23 -8.62
CA GLU A 416 -6.19 -21.21 -7.80
C GLU A 416 -7.52 -21.74 -7.26
N GLY A 417 -7.85 -21.34 -6.04
CA GLY A 417 -9.13 -21.65 -5.43
C GLY A 417 -9.56 -20.57 -4.45
N HIS A 418 -10.85 -20.51 -4.20
CA HIS A 418 -11.44 -19.53 -3.29
C HIS A 418 -12.37 -20.18 -2.27
N ALA A 419 -12.26 -19.74 -1.01
CA ALA A 419 -13.17 -20.13 0.06
C ALA A 419 -13.40 -18.94 1.00
N ASN A 420 -14.51 -18.93 1.71
CA ASN A 420 -14.81 -17.90 2.71
C ASN A 420 -14.01 -18.13 4.01
N ILE A 421 -12.70 -18.16 3.89
CA ILE A 421 -11.74 -18.26 5.00
C ILE A 421 -11.07 -16.89 5.14
N ASN A 422 -11.42 -16.14 6.18
CA ASN A 422 -10.87 -14.78 6.38
C ASN A 422 -9.68 -14.75 7.34
N LEU A 423 -9.53 -15.78 8.18
CA LEU A 423 -8.49 -15.85 9.21
C LEU A 423 -8.13 -17.31 9.49
N VAL A 424 -6.86 -17.64 9.36
CA VAL A 424 -6.27 -18.85 9.93
C VAL A 424 -5.84 -18.52 11.36
N SER A 425 -6.43 -19.19 12.34
CA SER A 425 -6.19 -18.90 13.76
C SER A 425 -4.81 -19.38 14.22
N ASN A 426 -4.37 -18.89 15.38
CA ASN A 426 -3.17 -19.41 16.05
C ASN A 426 -3.25 -20.93 16.21
N HIS A 427 -2.10 -21.59 16.13
CA HIS A 427 -1.99 -23.04 16.33
C HIS A 427 -0.67 -23.38 17.05
N ASP A 428 -0.68 -24.49 17.78
CA ASP A 428 0.49 -24.96 18.55
C ASP A 428 1.38 -25.92 17.74
N ALA A 429 0.96 -26.30 16.56
CA ALA A 429 1.69 -27.23 15.72
C ALA A 429 2.94 -26.59 15.12
N ALA A 430 3.99 -27.39 14.98
CA ALA A 430 5.24 -26.94 14.39
C ALA A 430 5.07 -26.55 12.91
N GLY A 431 5.98 -25.74 12.42
CA GLY A 431 6.13 -25.44 11.00
C GLY A 431 7.52 -25.84 10.50
N GLY A 432 7.67 -25.98 9.16
CA GLY A 432 8.93 -26.28 8.54
C GLY A 432 8.83 -26.65 7.07
N TYR A 433 9.93 -27.14 6.51
CA TYR A 433 10.01 -27.49 5.10
C TYR A 433 10.76 -28.80 4.85
N GLY A 434 10.52 -29.42 3.70
CA GLY A 434 11.13 -30.69 3.31
C GLY A 434 10.57 -31.92 4.01
N GLY A 435 9.50 -31.80 4.78
CA GLY A 435 8.82 -32.88 5.49
C GLY A 435 7.65 -32.37 6.31
N ARG A 436 6.94 -33.29 6.98
CA ARG A 436 5.79 -32.99 7.80
C ARG A 436 6.20 -32.69 9.25
N PHE A 437 5.69 -31.61 9.80
CA PHE A 437 5.99 -31.14 11.16
C PHE A 437 4.75 -30.93 12.01
N GLY A 438 3.61 -30.68 11.38
CA GLY A 438 2.32 -30.45 12.04
C GLY A 438 1.48 -31.73 12.13
N LYS A 439 0.20 -31.53 12.50
CA LYS A 439 -0.81 -32.58 12.54
C LYS A 439 -1.56 -32.67 11.20
N ASP A 440 -0.83 -32.84 10.12
CA ASP A 440 -1.36 -33.20 8.81
C ASP A 440 -2.58 -32.40 8.33
N ALA A 441 -2.34 -31.21 7.77
CA ALA A 441 -3.39 -30.37 7.18
C ALA A 441 -4.17 -31.07 6.06
N PHE A 442 -3.53 -31.98 5.30
CA PHE A 442 -4.17 -32.79 4.26
C PHE A 442 -5.02 -33.95 4.81
N GLY A 443 -4.73 -34.48 6.01
CA GLY A 443 -5.48 -35.54 6.66
C GLY A 443 -5.14 -36.96 6.15
N ASP A 444 -3.93 -37.16 5.63
CA ASP A 444 -3.53 -38.41 4.93
C ASP A 444 -2.76 -39.40 5.85
N GLY A 445 -2.59 -39.08 7.14
CA GLY A 445 -1.93 -39.97 8.10
C GLY A 445 -0.52 -39.55 8.56
N ASP A 446 0.10 -40.36 9.42
CA ASP A 446 1.25 -40.03 10.25
C ASP A 446 2.64 -40.15 9.59
N GLY A 447 2.75 -40.34 8.29
CA GLY A 447 4.03 -40.49 7.60
C GLY A 447 4.84 -39.17 7.59
N LYS A 448 6.18 -39.25 7.73
CA LYS A 448 7.06 -38.07 7.67
C LYS A 448 7.06 -37.40 6.31
N ALA A 449 6.66 -38.09 5.26
CA ALA A 449 6.52 -37.64 3.87
C ALA A 449 7.64 -36.66 3.44
N ALA A 450 8.89 -37.03 3.79
CA ALA A 450 10.05 -36.19 3.50
C ALA A 450 10.26 -36.07 1.99
N LEU A 451 10.69 -34.88 1.53
CA LEU A 451 11.14 -34.69 0.17
C LEU A 451 12.34 -35.58 -0.11
N GLN A 452 12.30 -36.33 -1.20
CA GLN A 452 13.46 -37.02 -1.74
C GLN A 452 14.14 -36.06 -2.73
N GLY A 453 15.11 -35.29 -2.23
CA GLY A 453 15.73 -34.23 -2.99
C GLY A 453 16.35 -33.16 -2.11
N CYS A 454 16.37 -31.94 -2.60
CA CYS A 454 16.97 -30.78 -1.92
C CYS A 454 16.02 -29.58 -1.95
N ILE A 455 16.02 -28.80 -0.89
CA ILE A 455 15.32 -27.49 -0.82
C ILE A 455 16.32 -26.42 -0.46
N ARG A 456 16.18 -25.23 -1.06
CA ARG A 456 16.93 -24.02 -0.72
C ARG A 456 16.09 -22.76 -0.91
N ASN A 457 16.63 -21.63 -0.48
CA ASN A 457 16.00 -20.31 -0.64
C ASN A 457 14.55 -20.26 -0.15
N VAL A 458 14.26 -20.89 1.00
CA VAL A 458 12.93 -20.82 1.60
C VAL A 458 12.69 -19.43 2.14
N ARG A 459 11.63 -18.78 1.67
CA ARG A 459 11.22 -17.42 2.08
C ARG A 459 9.74 -17.41 2.42
N ILE A 460 9.39 -16.77 3.52
CA ILE A 460 8.01 -16.65 3.99
C ILE A 460 7.69 -15.16 4.17
N TYR A 461 6.57 -14.73 3.62
CA TYR A 461 6.14 -13.34 3.57
C TYR A 461 4.78 -13.17 4.25
N SER A 462 4.56 -11.99 4.82
CA SER A 462 3.29 -11.59 5.45
C SER A 462 2.27 -11.00 4.46
N VAL A 463 2.55 -11.04 3.17
CA VAL A 463 1.68 -10.54 2.08
C VAL A 463 1.39 -11.64 1.07
N PRO A 464 0.28 -11.57 0.30
CA PRO A 464 -0.02 -12.52 -0.77
C PRO A 464 0.73 -12.10 -2.04
N LEU A 465 1.92 -12.70 -2.27
CA LEU A 465 2.69 -12.46 -3.49
C LEU A 465 1.91 -12.85 -4.74
N GLN A 466 2.02 -12.06 -5.78
CA GLN A 466 1.40 -12.32 -7.08
C GLN A 466 2.41 -12.93 -8.07
N ALA A 467 1.94 -13.39 -9.23
CA ALA A 467 2.79 -14.00 -10.24
C ALA A 467 3.96 -13.08 -10.68
N GLU A 468 3.70 -11.79 -10.77
CA GLU A 468 4.69 -10.78 -11.12
C GLU A 468 5.78 -10.65 -10.06
N ASP A 469 5.41 -10.69 -8.76
CA ASP A 469 6.35 -10.66 -7.64
C ASP A 469 7.27 -11.89 -7.68
N LEU A 470 6.69 -13.07 -7.90
CA LEU A 470 7.41 -14.34 -7.92
C LEU A 470 8.37 -14.46 -9.12
N LYS A 471 8.04 -13.88 -10.28
CA LYS A 471 8.91 -13.85 -11.46
C LYS A 471 10.15 -12.98 -11.27
N GLN A 472 10.03 -11.87 -10.55
CA GLN A 472 11.13 -10.94 -10.30
C GLN A 472 12.13 -11.47 -9.25
N MET A 473 11.71 -12.42 -8.42
CA MET A 473 12.51 -12.99 -7.33
C MET A 473 13.35 -14.21 -7.76
N VAL A 474 13.45 -14.49 -9.06
CA VAL A 474 14.22 -15.62 -9.63
C VAL A 474 15.73 -15.34 -9.60
#